data_15f19909a2785d277e5d9a53c84ea986
#
_entry.id   15f19909a2785d277e5d9a53c84ea986
#
_cell.length_a   1.000
_cell.length_b   1.000
_cell.length_c   1.000
_cell.angle_alpha   90.00
_cell.angle_beta   90.00
_cell.angle_gamma   90.00
#
_symmetry.space_group_name_H-M   'P 1'
#
loop_
_entity.id
_entity.type
_entity.pdbx_description
1 polymer ?
#
loop_
_entity_poly.entity_id
_entity_poly.type
_entity_poly.pdbx_seq_one_letter_code
_entity_poly.pdbx_strand_id
1 'polypeptide(L)'
;MTQEKNHDNCKLAINLMLDDDWDGSHKIVQEINYNVAQWIHAVLHKIEGDVSNSKYWYTRSSLANYDDFEIPNEELLHLSLIHI
;
A
#
# COMPACT_ATOMS: atom_id res chain seq x y z
N MET A 1 6.34 -6.69 18.75
CA MET A 1 5.82 -7.87 18.09
C MET A 1 5.68 -7.63 16.60
N THR A 2 5.48 -8.69 15.84
CA THR A 2 5.45 -8.61 14.38
C THR A 2 4.37 -7.66 13.85
N GLN A 3 3.16 -7.68 14.42
CA GLN A 3 2.07 -6.83 13.94
C GLN A 3 2.35 -5.35 14.17
N GLU A 4 2.90 -5.03 15.32
CA GLU A 4 3.28 -3.65 15.64
C GLU A 4 4.37 -3.16 14.68
N LYS A 5 5.35 -4.01 14.42
CA LYS A 5 6.42 -3.68 13.47
C LYS A 5 5.86 -3.53 12.05
N ASN A 6 4.89 -4.36 11.68
CA ASN A 6 4.24 -4.24 10.38
C ASN A 6 3.51 -2.91 10.25
N HIS A 7 2.83 -2.46 11.31
CA HIS A 7 2.17 -1.14 11.31
C HIS A 7 3.18 -0.03 11.09
N ASP A 8 4.32 -0.08 11.81
CA ASP A 8 5.36 0.94 11.67
C ASP A 8 5.93 0.95 10.27
N ASN A 9 6.18 -0.22 9.70
CA ASN A 9 6.69 -0.33 8.33
C ASN A 9 5.67 0.18 7.31
N CYS A 10 4.39 -0.09 7.53
CA CYS A 10 3.34 0.42 6.64
C CYS A 10 3.25 1.95 6.68
N LYS A 11 3.35 2.53 7.88
CA LYS A 11 3.39 3.98 8.02
C LYS A 11 4.57 4.58 7.27
N LEU A 12 5.74 3.96 7.43
CA LEU A 12 6.94 4.42 6.74
C LEU A 12 6.76 4.32 5.22
N ALA A 13 6.20 3.21 4.75
CA ALA A 13 5.98 3.02 3.31
C ALA A 13 5.05 4.09 2.74
N ILE A 14 3.97 4.40 3.46
CA ILE A 14 3.04 5.45 3.03
C ILE A 14 3.74 6.81 2.97
N ASN A 15 4.50 7.14 4.02
CA ASN A 15 5.20 8.42 4.06
C ASN A 15 6.23 8.53 2.94
N LEU A 16 6.94 7.44 2.64
CA LEU A 16 7.89 7.44 1.53
C LEU A 16 7.19 7.70 0.20
N MET A 17 6.04 7.06 -0.02
CA MET A 17 5.32 7.26 -1.27
C MET A 17 4.77 8.69 -1.37
N LEU A 18 4.24 9.23 -0.28
CA LEU A 18 3.75 10.61 -0.28
C LEU A 18 4.88 11.60 -0.53
N ASP A 19 6.12 11.19 -0.28
CA ASP A 19 7.33 11.97 -0.52
C ASP A 19 7.97 11.60 -1.86
N ASP A 20 7.23 10.94 -2.75
CA ASP A 20 7.65 10.53 -4.09
C ASP A 20 8.77 9.49 -4.13
N ASP A 21 8.95 8.74 -3.04
CA ASP A 21 9.94 7.65 -3.02
C ASP A 21 9.24 6.30 -3.23
N TRP A 22 8.84 6.06 -4.48
CA TRP A 22 8.14 4.83 -4.85
C TRP A 22 8.99 3.59 -4.56
N ASP A 23 10.28 3.64 -4.95
CA ASP A 23 11.19 2.50 -4.77
C ASP A 23 11.38 2.15 -3.31
N GLY A 24 11.56 3.14 -2.45
CA GLY A 24 11.71 2.91 -1.01
C GLY A 24 10.46 2.30 -0.41
N SER A 25 9.30 2.82 -0.80
CA SER A 25 8.02 2.29 -0.33
C SER A 25 7.83 0.84 -0.78
N HIS A 26 8.10 0.58 -2.06
CA HIS A 26 7.93 -0.75 -2.64
C HIS A 26 8.84 -1.78 -1.97
N LYS A 27 10.09 -1.42 -1.69
CA LYS A 27 11.03 -2.32 -1.01
C LYS A 27 10.51 -2.77 0.34
N ILE A 28 9.84 -1.89 1.05
CA ILE A 28 9.30 -2.23 2.35
C ILE A 28 8.12 -3.19 2.23
N VAL A 29 7.12 -2.84 1.40
CA VAL A 29 5.87 -3.60 1.38
C VAL A 29 5.99 -4.94 0.68
N GLN A 30 6.92 -5.08 -0.28
CA GLN A 30 7.05 -6.34 -1.01
C GLN A 30 7.54 -7.49 -0.13
N GLU A 31 8.14 -7.19 1.01
CA GLU A 31 8.70 -8.20 1.91
C GLU A 31 7.79 -8.53 3.09
N ILE A 32 6.65 -7.86 3.19
CA ILE A 32 5.76 -8.03 4.34
C ILE A 32 4.49 -8.77 3.91
N ASN A 33 4.28 -9.97 4.49
CA ASN A 33 3.07 -10.74 4.25
C ASN A 33 1.99 -10.30 5.22
N TYR A 34 1.40 -9.13 4.96
CA TYR A 34 0.44 -8.48 5.84
C TYR A 34 -0.57 -7.71 4.98
N ASN A 35 -1.85 -7.84 5.29
CA ASN A 35 -2.94 -7.33 4.45
C ASN A 35 -2.80 -5.85 4.12
N VAL A 36 -2.46 -5.02 5.11
CA VAL A 36 -2.34 -3.58 4.87
C VAL A 36 -1.14 -3.30 3.96
N ALA A 37 -0.02 -4.00 4.16
CA ALA A 37 1.15 -3.85 3.30
C ALA A 37 0.83 -4.25 1.86
N GLN A 38 0.05 -5.32 1.68
CA GLN A 38 -0.37 -5.76 0.35
C GLN A 38 -1.29 -4.73 -0.31
N TRP A 39 -2.13 -4.07 0.46
CA TRP A 39 -2.95 -2.98 -0.05
C TRP A 39 -2.10 -1.81 -0.52
N ILE A 40 -1.10 -1.42 0.28
CA ILE A 40 -0.15 -0.36 -0.14
C ILE A 40 0.56 -0.78 -1.42
N HIS A 41 1.00 -2.03 -1.49
CA HIS A 41 1.66 -2.58 -2.68
C HIS A 41 0.78 -2.41 -3.92
N ALA A 42 -0.52 -2.71 -3.77
CA ALA A 42 -1.49 -2.53 -4.85
C ALA A 42 -1.56 -1.07 -5.29
N VAL A 43 -1.59 -0.14 -4.34
CA VAL A 43 -1.65 1.29 -4.66
C VAL A 43 -0.40 1.73 -5.40
N LEU A 44 0.78 1.22 -5.00
CA LEU A 44 2.03 1.56 -5.68
C LEU A 44 1.99 1.17 -7.15
N HIS A 45 1.49 -0.03 -7.45
CA HIS A 45 1.37 -0.45 -8.85
C HIS A 45 0.29 0.33 -9.60
N LYS A 46 -0.76 0.74 -8.90
CA LYS A 46 -1.76 1.63 -9.49
C LYS A 46 -1.13 2.96 -9.91
N ILE A 47 -0.28 3.52 -9.04
CA ILE A 47 0.42 4.78 -9.32
C ILE A 47 1.31 4.67 -10.55
N GLU A 48 2.03 3.56 -10.69
CA GLU A 48 2.92 3.38 -11.85
C GLU A 48 2.18 2.97 -13.12
N GLY A 49 0.89 2.69 -13.03
CA GLY A 49 0.08 2.33 -14.18
C GLY A 49 0.07 0.86 -14.54
N ASP A 50 0.57 -0.01 -13.66
CA ASP A 50 0.55 -1.45 -13.87
C ASP A 50 -0.75 -2.03 -13.31
N VAL A 51 -1.81 -1.92 -14.11
CA VAL A 51 -3.17 -2.23 -13.66
C VAL A 51 -3.32 -3.69 -13.23
N SER A 52 -2.82 -4.63 -14.03
CA SER A 52 -3.01 -6.05 -13.72
C SER A 52 -2.28 -6.44 -12.44
N ASN A 53 -1.08 -5.91 -12.23
CA ASN A 53 -0.31 -6.19 -11.02
C ASN A 53 -0.98 -5.53 -9.81
N SER A 54 -1.51 -4.33 -9.99
CA SER A 54 -2.26 -3.65 -8.94
C SER A 54 -3.45 -4.48 -8.49
N LYS A 55 -4.24 -4.95 -9.46
CA LYS A 55 -5.43 -5.77 -9.15
C LYS A 55 -5.05 -7.07 -8.46
N TYR A 56 -3.94 -7.66 -8.84
CA TYR A 56 -3.43 -8.87 -8.18
C TYR A 56 -3.22 -8.61 -6.68
N TRP A 57 -2.56 -7.49 -6.33
CA TRP A 57 -2.27 -7.18 -4.95
C TRP A 57 -3.52 -6.76 -4.15
N TYR A 58 -4.50 -6.10 -4.81
CA TYR A 58 -5.79 -5.86 -4.16
C TYR A 58 -6.47 -7.17 -3.78
N THR A 59 -6.43 -8.15 -4.67
CA THR A 59 -7.02 -9.45 -4.40
C THR A 59 -6.32 -10.14 -3.24
N ARG A 60 -5.00 -10.10 -3.21
CA ARG A 60 -4.25 -10.71 -2.10
C ARG A 60 -4.52 -10.02 -0.77
N SER A 61 -4.61 -8.70 -0.79
CA SER A 61 -4.92 -7.93 0.42
C SER A 61 -6.30 -8.24 0.96
N SER A 62 -7.28 -8.35 0.07
CA SER A 62 -8.69 -8.56 0.35
C SER A 62 -9.34 -7.46 1.20
N LEU A 63 -8.69 -6.32 1.37
CA LEU A 63 -9.22 -5.21 2.16
C LEU A 63 -9.89 -4.14 1.32
N ALA A 64 -9.59 -4.09 0.01
CA ALA A 64 -10.13 -3.09 -0.88
C ALA A 64 -10.11 -3.60 -2.32
N ASN A 65 -10.71 -2.84 -3.23
CA ASN A 65 -10.72 -3.14 -4.64
C ASN A 65 -10.10 -1.99 -5.43
N TYR A 66 -9.58 -2.32 -6.61
CA TYR A 66 -8.93 -1.35 -7.48
C TYR A 66 -9.79 -0.10 -7.70
N ASP A 67 -11.10 -0.29 -7.86
CA ASP A 67 -12.01 0.80 -8.23
C ASP A 67 -12.54 1.59 -7.03
N ASP A 68 -12.18 1.20 -5.80
CA ASP A 68 -12.72 1.86 -4.61
C ASP A 68 -12.25 3.31 -4.48
N PHE A 69 -11.03 3.60 -4.95
CA PHE A 69 -10.46 4.95 -4.89
C PHE A 69 -9.92 5.33 -6.27
N GLU A 70 -10.28 6.53 -6.71
CA GLU A 70 -9.79 7.06 -7.98
C GLU A 70 -8.40 7.68 -7.84
N ILE A 71 -8.16 8.35 -6.70
CA ILE A 71 -6.94 9.10 -6.48
C ILE A 71 -6.04 8.35 -5.48
N PRO A 72 -4.88 7.84 -5.93
CA PRO A 72 -4.03 7.02 -5.06
C PRO A 72 -3.55 7.72 -3.79
N ASN A 73 -3.25 9.00 -3.87
CA ASN A 73 -2.79 9.73 -2.68
C ASN A 73 -3.89 9.81 -1.63
N GLU A 74 -5.14 9.96 -2.05
CA GLU A 74 -6.27 9.95 -1.11
C GLU A 74 -6.44 8.58 -0.48
N GLU A 75 -6.21 7.54 -1.26
CA GLU A 75 -6.27 6.17 -0.76
C GLU A 75 -5.20 5.92 0.31
N LEU A 76 -3.98 6.40 0.06
CA LEU A 76 -2.88 6.25 1.02
C LEU A 76 -3.18 6.99 2.32
N LEU A 77 -3.77 8.19 2.23
CA LEU A 77 -4.16 8.94 3.41
C LEU A 77 -5.25 8.22 4.18
N HIS A 78 -6.23 7.65 3.48
CA HIS A 78 -7.29 6.86 4.09
C HIS A 78 -6.70 5.67 4.86
N LEU A 79 -5.77 4.95 4.23
CA LEU A 79 -5.06 3.85 4.88
C LEU A 79 -4.38 4.30 6.17
N SER A 80 -3.68 5.42 6.10
CA SER A 80 -2.94 5.96 7.22
C SER A 80 -3.85 6.33 8.39
N LEU A 81 -5.04 6.90 8.08
CA LEU A 81 -5.94 7.38 9.12
C LEU A 81 -6.82 6.30 9.73
N ILE A 82 -7.15 5.26 8.96
CA ILE A 82 -8.16 4.28 9.36
C ILE A 82 -7.54 2.94 9.76
N HIS A 83 -6.52 2.49 9.04
CA HIS A 83 -6.00 1.12 9.20
C HIS A 83 -4.65 1.05 9.90
N ILE A 84 -4.00 2.16 10.08
CA ILE A 84 -2.72 2.26 10.73
C ILE A 84 -2.75 3.39 11.76
#